data_c2ed505fdf1ddbb180da90bbd06d0def
#
_entry.id   c2ed505fdf1ddbb180da90bbd06d0def
#
_cell.length_a   1.000
_cell.length_b   1.000
_cell.length_c   1.000
_cell.angle_alpha   90.00
_cell.angle_beta   90.00
_cell.angle_gamma   90.00
#
_symmetry.space_group_name_H-M   'P 1'
#
loop_
_entity.id
_entity.type
_entity.pdbx_description
1 polymer ?
#
loop_
_entity_poly.entity_id
_entity_poly.type
_entity_poly.pdbx_seq_one_letter_code
_entity_poly.pdbx_strand_id
1 'polypeptide(L)'
;MMRAIYPRVEVELACIATWAPRGGTAVDVGAWYGPWTARLSSLADRVVTIEPNPVLARLVRARFPAAQIVEAAASDQCGTARLWLPSGGRGAEGVASLEHPSEQSITVQRVTIDSLDLTDVRFIKMDIEGHEAAALRGAERTIRRDSPLLLLELETRHQRIEDLVGTLAAWGYRGKVMPERSWLPLDTFDLAAHQRANTHVAERGLLGRLARPAERYINLVLFRRE
;
A
#
# COMPACT_ATOMS: atom_id res chain seq x y z
N MET A 1 12.88 -12.72 -9.18
CA MET A 1 11.70 -13.63 -9.16
C MET A 1 10.41 -12.84 -8.83
N MET A 2 10.27 -12.19 -7.69
CA MET A 2 9.05 -11.42 -7.30
C MET A 2 8.61 -10.37 -8.34
N ARG A 3 9.55 -9.65 -8.96
CA ARG A 3 9.28 -8.62 -9.99
C ARG A 3 8.50 -9.15 -11.22
N ALA A 4 8.67 -10.44 -11.56
CA ALA A 4 8.01 -11.06 -12.70
C ALA A 4 6.72 -11.81 -12.34
N ILE A 5 6.59 -12.21 -11.07
CA ILE A 5 5.50 -13.06 -10.58
C ILE A 5 4.38 -12.21 -9.99
N TYR A 6 4.71 -11.21 -9.20
CA TYR A 6 3.73 -10.40 -8.46
C TYR A 6 2.73 -9.66 -9.36
N PRO A 7 3.10 -9.11 -10.54
CA PRO A 7 2.12 -8.53 -11.47
C PRO A 7 1.07 -9.51 -12.03
N ARG A 8 1.27 -10.82 -11.83
CA ARG A 8 0.25 -11.83 -12.20
C ARG A 8 -0.83 -11.99 -11.13
N VAL A 9 -0.58 -11.49 -9.95
CA VAL A 9 -1.48 -11.54 -8.79
C VAL A 9 -2.22 -10.22 -8.61
N GLU A 10 -1.53 -9.10 -8.85
CA GLU A 10 -2.10 -7.75 -8.79
C GLU A 10 -2.21 -7.15 -10.19
N VAL A 11 -3.43 -7.05 -10.68
CA VAL A 11 -3.72 -6.47 -12.01
C VAL A 11 -3.39 -4.99 -12.05
N GLU A 12 -3.61 -4.28 -10.95
CA GLU A 12 -3.27 -2.86 -10.76
C GLU A 12 -1.79 -2.62 -11.01
N LEU A 13 -0.93 -3.44 -10.42
CA LEU A 13 0.52 -3.39 -10.64
C LEU A 13 0.91 -3.77 -12.08
N ALA A 14 0.20 -4.76 -12.67
CA ALA A 14 0.48 -5.21 -14.03
C ALA A 14 0.27 -4.09 -15.06
N CYS A 15 -0.78 -3.28 -14.87
CA CYS A 15 -1.16 -2.21 -15.79
C CYS A 15 -0.83 -0.79 -15.30
N ILE A 16 -0.02 -0.65 -14.23
CA ILE A 16 0.30 0.65 -13.61
C ILE A 16 0.73 1.72 -14.61
N ALA A 17 1.48 1.36 -15.65
CA ALA A 17 1.97 2.30 -16.66
C ALA A 17 0.85 2.97 -17.50
N THR A 18 -0.38 2.43 -17.44
CA THR A 18 -1.54 2.97 -18.19
C THR A 18 -2.35 3.99 -17.40
N TRP A 19 -2.20 4.03 -16.06
CA TRP A 19 -3.05 4.86 -15.20
C TRP A 19 -2.30 5.69 -14.16
N ALA A 20 -1.07 5.28 -13.77
CA ALA A 20 -0.26 6.05 -12.82
C ALA A 20 0.39 7.26 -13.48
N PRO A 21 0.57 8.36 -12.73
CA PRO A 21 1.27 9.54 -13.24
C PRO A 21 2.75 9.23 -13.49
N ARG A 22 3.37 10.02 -14.36
CA ARG A 22 4.80 9.95 -14.63
C ARG A 22 5.52 11.18 -14.06
N GLY A 23 6.80 11.00 -13.73
CA GLY A 23 7.63 12.04 -13.12
C GLY A 23 7.27 12.35 -11.68
N GLY A 24 7.94 13.35 -11.11
CA GLY A 24 7.76 13.75 -9.72
C GLY A 24 8.17 12.68 -8.69
N THR A 25 7.60 12.77 -7.49
CA THR A 25 7.88 11.84 -6.39
C THR A 25 6.77 10.80 -6.25
N ALA A 26 7.13 9.52 -6.20
CA ALA A 26 6.24 8.43 -5.81
C ALA A 26 6.63 7.90 -4.43
N VAL A 27 5.62 7.61 -3.60
CA VAL A 27 5.80 7.05 -2.25
C VAL A 27 5.20 5.65 -2.22
N ASP A 28 6.01 4.66 -1.81
CA ASP A 28 5.63 3.26 -1.61
C ASP A 28 5.66 2.94 -0.12
N VAL A 29 4.50 2.88 0.52
CA VAL A 29 4.35 2.60 1.95
C VAL A 29 3.95 1.16 2.14
N GLY A 30 4.76 0.41 2.90
CA GLY A 30 4.63 -1.04 3.03
C GLY A 30 5.20 -1.74 1.80
N ALA A 31 6.52 -1.65 1.64
CA ALA A 31 7.17 -2.09 0.40
C ALA A 31 7.35 -3.61 0.30
N TRP A 32 7.36 -4.31 1.44
CA TRP A 32 7.65 -5.74 1.48
C TRP A 32 8.95 -6.06 0.72
N TYR A 33 8.94 -6.90 -0.33
CA TYR A 33 10.10 -7.19 -1.19
C TYR A 33 10.28 -6.20 -2.37
N GLY A 34 9.54 -5.10 -2.39
CA GLY A 34 9.65 -4.00 -3.35
C GLY A 34 9.04 -4.23 -4.74
N PRO A 35 7.91 -4.96 -4.91
CA PRO A 35 7.30 -5.11 -6.23
C PRO A 35 6.78 -3.77 -6.76
N TRP A 36 6.16 -2.95 -5.90
CA TRP A 36 5.69 -1.60 -6.24
C TRP A 36 6.86 -0.64 -6.42
N THR A 37 7.84 -0.62 -5.50
CA THR A 37 9.08 0.17 -5.64
C THR A 37 9.72 -0.05 -7.01
N ALA A 38 9.78 -1.30 -7.50
CA ALA A 38 10.37 -1.65 -8.80
C ALA A 38 9.62 -1.01 -9.98
N ARG A 39 8.29 -0.94 -9.91
CA ARG A 39 7.48 -0.35 -10.98
C ARG A 39 7.52 1.17 -10.93
N LEU A 40 7.39 1.73 -9.74
CA LEU A 40 7.45 3.17 -9.51
C LEU A 40 8.79 3.76 -9.94
N SER A 41 9.91 3.04 -9.74
CA SER A 41 11.25 3.45 -10.21
C SER A 41 11.36 3.61 -11.74
N SER A 42 10.41 3.07 -12.51
CA SER A 42 10.37 3.27 -13.97
C SER A 42 9.40 4.37 -14.41
N LEU A 43 8.64 4.96 -13.49
CA LEU A 43 7.60 5.95 -13.78
C LEU A 43 7.89 7.32 -13.17
N ALA A 44 8.41 7.34 -11.94
CA ALA A 44 8.68 8.56 -11.17
C ALA A 44 10.15 8.99 -11.29
N ASP A 45 10.42 10.27 -11.11
CA ASP A 45 11.78 10.82 -11.05
C ASP A 45 12.47 10.47 -9.72
N ARG A 46 11.68 10.40 -8.64
CA ARG A 46 12.11 10.04 -7.30
C ARG A 46 11.16 9.02 -6.69
N VAL A 47 11.71 7.99 -6.07
CA VAL A 47 10.94 7.01 -5.29
C VAL A 47 11.37 7.06 -3.84
N VAL A 48 10.41 7.22 -2.94
CA VAL A 48 10.59 7.11 -1.50
C VAL A 48 9.81 5.88 -1.04
N THR A 49 10.50 4.98 -0.36
CA THR A 49 9.93 3.72 0.11
C THR A 49 9.99 3.69 1.63
N ILE A 50 8.86 3.45 2.27
CA ILE A 50 8.74 3.39 3.74
C ILE A 50 8.44 1.93 4.11
N GLU A 51 9.37 1.30 4.85
CA GLU A 51 9.29 -0.10 5.25
C GLU A 51 9.79 -0.27 6.69
N PRO A 52 8.91 -0.66 7.64
CA PRO A 52 9.29 -0.75 9.05
C PRO A 52 10.15 -1.97 9.39
N ASN A 53 10.03 -3.08 8.65
CA ASN A 53 10.80 -4.28 8.93
C ASN A 53 12.26 -4.09 8.48
N PRO A 54 13.26 -4.09 9.40
CA PRO A 54 14.65 -3.78 9.06
C PRO A 54 15.27 -4.80 8.09
N VAL A 55 14.79 -6.04 8.10
CA VAL A 55 15.25 -7.07 7.16
C VAL A 55 14.78 -6.75 5.75
N LEU A 56 13.50 -6.41 5.60
CA LEU A 56 12.92 -6.05 4.31
C LEU A 56 13.47 -4.71 3.81
N ALA A 57 13.57 -3.69 4.67
CA ALA A 57 14.15 -2.40 4.34
C ALA A 57 15.59 -2.54 3.79
N ARG A 58 16.41 -3.40 4.41
CA ARG A 58 17.76 -3.70 3.92
C ARG A 58 17.75 -4.38 2.56
N LEU A 59 16.86 -5.35 2.35
CA LEU A 59 16.73 -6.03 1.06
C LEU A 59 16.28 -5.09 -0.07
N VAL A 60 15.29 -4.23 0.22
CA VAL A 60 14.80 -3.23 -0.74
C VAL A 60 15.88 -2.21 -1.06
N ARG A 61 16.62 -1.71 -0.05
CA ARG A 61 17.75 -0.78 -0.21
C ARG A 61 18.84 -1.36 -1.11
N ALA A 62 19.22 -2.62 -0.88
CA ALA A 62 20.23 -3.29 -1.71
C ALA A 62 19.76 -3.49 -3.17
N ARG A 63 18.46 -3.70 -3.38
CA ARG A 63 17.89 -3.97 -4.69
C ARG A 63 17.60 -2.71 -5.51
N PHE A 64 17.27 -1.60 -4.85
CA PHE A 64 16.87 -0.33 -5.46
C PHE A 64 17.71 0.82 -4.91
N PRO A 65 19.02 0.89 -5.28
CA PRO A 65 19.95 1.87 -4.72
C PRO A 65 19.59 3.32 -5.08
N ALA A 66 18.79 3.55 -6.12
CA ALA A 66 18.29 4.87 -6.50
C ALA A 66 17.05 5.31 -5.71
N ALA A 67 16.36 4.40 -5.02
CA ALA A 67 15.23 4.74 -4.17
C ALA A 67 15.70 5.16 -2.78
N GLN A 68 15.04 6.16 -2.20
CA GLN A 68 15.23 6.54 -0.80
C GLN A 68 14.45 5.56 0.09
N ILE A 69 15.14 4.80 0.93
CA ILE A 69 14.50 3.85 1.85
C ILE A 69 14.47 4.42 3.26
N VAL A 70 13.26 4.65 3.77
CA VAL A 70 12.96 5.07 5.14
C VAL A 70 12.60 3.83 5.94
N GLU A 71 13.47 3.43 6.87
CA GLU A 71 13.28 2.27 7.74
C GLU A 71 12.42 2.70 8.95
N ALA A 72 11.12 2.80 8.72
CA ALA A 72 10.14 3.24 9.70
C ALA A 72 8.73 2.81 9.28
N ALA A 73 7.77 2.85 10.21
CA ALA A 73 6.36 2.75 9.91
C ALA A 73 5.77 4.14 9.63
N ALA A 74 5.00 4.28 8.56
CA ALA A 74 4.23 5.49 8.31
C ALA A 74 3.04 5.56 9.30
N SER A 75 2.84 6.71 9.94
CA SER A 75 1.82 6.90 10.98
C SER A 75 1.40 8.36 11.06
N ASP A 76 0.51 8.70 11.99
CA ASP A 76 0.03 10.07 12.27
C ASP A 76 1.00 10.89 13.14
N GLN A 77 2.01 10.26 13.73
CA GLN A 77 3.02 10.92 14.56
C GLN A 77 4.38 10.23 14.48
N CYS A 78 5.44 11.00 14.67
CA CYS A 78 6.80 10.48 14.82
C CYS A 78 6.99 9.86 16.20
N GLY A 79 7.95 8.91 16.31
CA GLY A 79 8.27 8.22 17.56
C GLY A 79 8.59 6.75 17.33
N THR A 80 8.18 5.90 18.26
CA THR A 80 8.36 4.45 18.15
C THR A 80 7.03 3.72 18.25
N ALA A 81 6.96 2.52 17.67
CA ALA A 81 5.83 1.61 17.78
C ALA A 81 6.30 0.17 17.87
N ARG A 82 5.40 -0.70 18.28
CA ARG A 82 5.60 -2.14 18.20
C ARG A 82 5.05 -2.65 16.87
N LEU A 83 5.93 -3.25 16.07
CA LEU A 83 5.54 -3.97 14.85
C LEU A 83 5.39 -5.44 15.18
N TRP A 84 4.18 -5.96 15.02
CA TRP A 84 3.87 -7.36 15.22
C TRP A 84 4.22 -8.15 13.97
N LEU A 85 4.98 -9.24 14.16
CA LEU A 85 5.46 -10.08 13.06
C LEU A 85 4.58 -11.33 12.96
N PRO A 86 4.23 -11.78 11.76
CA PRO A 86 3.42 -12.98 11.59
C PRO A 86 4.18 -14.23 12.04
N SER A 87 3.49 -15.19 12.63
CA SER A 87 4.05 -16.49 13.07
C SER A 87 4.32 -17.48 11.92
N GLY A 88 4.41 -17.01 10.66
CA GLY A 88 4.58 -17.83 9.46
C GLY A 88 6.02 -17.88 8.95
N GLY A 89 6.28 -18.83 8.03
CA GLY A 89 7.55 -18.95 7.32
C GLY A 89 7.79 -17.83 6.29
N ARG A 90 8.85 -17.96 5.47
CA ARG A 90 9.21 -16.99 4.43
C ARG A 90 8.02 -16.62 3.54
N GLY A 91 7.73 -15.33 3.41
CA GLY A 91 6.63 -14.77 2.62
C GLY A 91 5.45 -14.30 3.47
N ALA A 92 5.40 -14.67 4.76
CA ALA A 92 4.40 -14.15 5.69
C ALA A 92 4.73 -12.73 6.20
N GLU A 93 5.95 -12.25 5.98
CA GLU A 93 6.42 -10.93 6.45
C GLU A 93 5.59 -9.76 5.89
N GLY A 94 4.83 -9.99 4.81
CA GLY A 94 3.93 -8.99 4.22
C GLY A 94 2.72 -8.64 5.08
N VAL A 95 2.37 -9.48 6.06
CA VAL A 95 1.26 -9.24 7.01
C VAL A 95 1.73 -8.73 8.37
N ALA A 96 2.92 -8.15 8.46
CA ALA A 96 3.37 -7.48 9.67
C ALA A 96 2.57 -6.20 9.90
N SER A 97 2.04 -6.00 11.12
CA SER A 97 1.09 -4.93 11.41
C SER A 97 1.42 -4.18 12.70
N LEU A 98 1.04 -2.90 12.78
CA LEU A 98 1.03 -2.13 14.03
C LEU A 98 -0.26 -2.37 14.83
N GLU A 99 -1.31 -2.86 14.19
CA GLU A 99 -2.66 -2.98 14.75
C GLU A 99 -2.99 -4.39 15.24
N HIS A 100 -2.37 -5.43 14.67
CA HIS A 100 -2.73 -6.82 14.92
C HIS A 100 -1.67 -7.55 15.75
N PRO A 101 -1.86 -7.68 17.09
CA PRO A 101 -0.92 -8.37 17.97
C PRO A 101 -0.65 -9.81 17.55
N SER A 102 0.61 -10.23 17.63
CA SER A 102 1.07 -11.61 17.44
C SER A 102 2.08 -12.01 18.51
N GLU A 103 2.56 -13.25 18.47
CA GLU A 103 3.53 -13.75 19.45
C GLU A 103 4.89 -13.04 19.38
N GLN A 104 5.25 -12.54 18.20
CA GLN A 104 6.55 -11.88 17.99
C GLN A 104 6.35 -10.42 17.60
N SER A 105 7.20 -9.56 18.13
CA SER A 105 7.20 -8.14 17.81
C SER A 105 8.60 -7.55 17.89
N ILE A 106 8.80 -6.47 17.14
CA ILE A 106 10.00 -5.62 17.21
C ILE A 106 9.58 -4.17 17.44
N THR A 107 10.46 -3.38 18.07
CA THR A 107 10.28 -1.94 18.15
C THR A 107 10.83 -1.30 16.88
N VAL A 108 10.01 -0.46 16.23
CA VAL A 108 10.37 0.26 15.00
C VAL A 108 10.15 1.76 15.17
N GLN A 109 10.84 2.55 14.36
CA GLN A 109 10.58 4.00 14.26
C GLN A 109 9.22 4.23 13.58
N ARG A 110 8.54 5.32 13.96
CA ARG A 110 7.38 5.88 13.24
C ARG A 110 7.74 7.24 12.67
N VAL A 111 7.24 7.50 11.47
CA VAL A 111 7.35 8.80 10.80
C VAL A 111 6.00 9.22 10.24
N THR A 112 5.76 10.52 10.13
CA THR A 112 4.69 11.04 9.29
C THR A 112 5.26 11.28 7.89
N ILE A 113 4.47 11.05 6.83
CA ILE A 113 4.89 11.39 5.47
C ILE A 113 5.17 12.89 5.37
N ASP A 114 4.41 13.70 6.10
CA ASP A 114 4.59 15.14 6.18
C ASP A 114 5.94 15.57 6.79
N SER A 115 6.52 14.78 7.68
CA SER A 115 7.84 15.03 8.28
C SER A 115 9.02 14.76 7.34
N LEU A 116 8.78 14.06 6.22
CA LEU A 116 9.79 13.78 5.22
C LEU A 116 10.01 14.96 4.24
N ASP A 117 9.21 16.02 4.33
CA ASP A 117 9.26 17.24 3.51
C ASP A 117 9.40 16.96 2.01
N LEU A 118 8.64 15.96 1.52
CA LEU A 118 8.63 15.57 0.12
C LEU A 118 7.98 16.65 -0.74
N THR A 119 8.44 16.79 -1.97
CA THR A 119 7.91 17.76 -2.94
C THR A 119 7.48 17.06 -4.22
N ASP A 120 6.52 17.68 -4.95
CA ASP A 120 5.97 17.15 -6.20
C ASP A 120 5.53 15.69 -6.06
N VAL A 121 4.80 15.37 -4.97
CA VAL A 121 4.29 14.02 -4.74
C VAL A 121 3.11 13.78 -5.66
N ARG A 122 3.29 12.85 -6.61
CA ARG A 122 2.26 12.54 -7.63
C ARG A 122 1.56 11.22 -7.40
N PHE A 123 2.17 10.34 -6.61
CA PHE A 123 1.61 9.02 -6.32
C PHE A 123 1.98 8.57 -4.91
N ILE A 124 1.00 8.02 -4.20
CA ILE A 124 1.22 7.36 -2.91
C ILE A 124 0.49 6.01 -2.94
N LYS A 125 1.21 4.91 -2.74
CA LYS A 125 0.64 3.59 -2.42
C LYS A 125 0.76 3.35 -0.93
N MET A 126 -0.32 2.87 -0.30
CA MET A 126 -0.29 2.39 1.09
C MET A 126 -0.92 1.00 1.19
N ASP A 127 -0.19 0.08 1.81
CA ASP A 127 -0.58 -1.28 2.06
C ASP A 127 0.18 -1.70 3.34
N ILE A 128 -0.46 -1.46 4.48
CA ILE A 128 0.15 -1.50 5.81
C ILE A 128 -0.76 -2.15 6.86
N GLU A 129 -1.58 -3.10 6.38
CA GLU A 129 -2.32 -4.05 7.20
C GLU A 129 -3.19 -3.39 8.30
N GLY A 130 -4.01 -2.40 7.88
CA GLY A 130 -5.01 -1.75 8.74
C GLY A 130 -4.58 -0.42 9.37
N HIS A 131 -3.34 0.06 9.13
CA HIS A 131 -2.85 1.34 9.67
C HIS A 131 -2.96 2.52 8.69
N GLU A 132 -3.67 2.33 7.54
CA GLU A 132 -3.79 3.32 6.45
C GLU A 132 -4.41 4.62 6.92
N ALA A 133 -5.43 4.57 7.79
CA ALA A 133 -6.08 5.78 8.31
C ALA A 133 -5.11 6.67 9.12
N ALA A 134 -4.23 6.09 9.93
CA ALA A 134 -3.22 6.83 10.67
C ALA A 134 -2.15 7.40 9.72
N ALA A 135 -1.67 6.60 8.76
CA ALA A 135 -0.69 7.05 7.78
C ALA A 135 -1.23 8.20 6.90
N LEU A 136 -2.52 8.15 6.52
CA LEU A 136 -3.18 9.25 5.81
C LEU A 136 -3.23 10.54 6.62
N ARG A 137 -3.54 10.48 7.92
CA ARG A 137 -3.48 11.68 8.79
C ARG A 137 -2.08 12.27 8.84
N GLY A 138 -1.05 11.41 8.88
CA GLY A 138 0.36 11.83 8.83
C GLY A 138 0.85 12.29 7.46
N ALA A 139 0.01 12.22 6.43
CA ALA A 139 0.28 12.67 5.07
C ALA A 139 -0.63 13.83 4.62
N GLU A 140 -1.52 14.32 5.49
CA GLU A 140 -2.59 15.26 5.12
C GLU A 140 -2.05 16.54 4.46
N ARG A 141 -1.00 17.13 5.00
CA ARG A 141 -0.39 18.34 4.43
C ARG A 141 0.13 18.08 3.01
N THR A 142 0.85 17.00 2.82
CA THR A 142 1.40 16.57 1.53
C THR A 142 0.27 16.27 0.53
N ILE A 143 -0.74 15.51 0.94
CA ILE A 143 -1.88 15.15 0.09
C ILE A 143 -2.67 16.39 -0.34
N ARG A 144 -2.94 17.32 0.58
CA ARG A 144 -3.69 18.55 0.26
C ARG A 144 -2.91 19.48 -0.66
N ARG A 145 -1.58 19.58 -0.47
CA ARG A 145 -0.71 20.43 -1.27
C ARG A 145 -0.54 19.91 -2.70
N ASP A 146 -0.19 18.63 -2.84
CA ASP A 146 0.25 18.06 -4.12
C ASP A 146 -0.86 17.32 -4.87
N SER A 147 -1.95 16.97 -4.20
CA SER A 147 -3.09 16.22 -4.76
C SER A 147 -2.68 14.93 -5.49
N PRO A 148 -1.84 14.08 -4.88
CA PRO A 148 -1.35 12.87 -5.51
C PRO A 148 -2.48 11.89 -5.83
N LEU A 149 -2.26 11.01 -6.78
CA LEU A 149 -3.05 9.80 -6.95
C LEU A 149 -2.73 8.85 -5.79
N LEU A 150 -3.74 8.36 -5.09
CA LEU A 150 -3.58 7.46 -3.96
C LEU A 150 -4.04 6.05 -4.34
N LEU A 151 -3.25 5.04 -4.01
CA LEU A 151 -3.64 3.64 -4.10
C LEU A 151 -3.54 3.03 -2.70
N LEU A 152 -4.67 2.70 -2.11
CA LEU A 152 -4.75 2.25 -0.73
C LEU A 152 -5.26 0.81 -0.67
N GLU A 153 -4.64 -0.01 0.18
CA GLU A 153 -5.24 -1.26 0.59
C GLU A 153 -6.38 -0.98 1.58
N LEU A 154 -7.57 -1.45 1.26
CA LEU A 154 -8.74 -1.34 2.11
C LEU A 154 -9.27 -2.72 2.44
N GLU A 155 -9.04 -3.15 3.68
CA GLU A 155 -9.49 -4.44 4.20
C GLU A 155 -10.60 -4.23 5.23
N THR A 156 -11.82 -4.65 4.88
CA THR A 156 -13.01 -4.50 5.76
C THR A 156 -12.93 -5.31 7.05
N ARG A 157 -12.06 -6.31 7.09
CA ARG A 157 -11.79 -7.12 8.30
C ARG A 157 -10.85 -6.43 9.28
N HIS A 158 -10.07 -5.43 8.83
CA HIS A 158 -9.06 -4.77 9.66
C HIS A 158 -9.50 -3.39 10.12
N GLN A 159 -10.35 -2.70 9.36
CA GLN A 159 -10.76 -1.32 9.67
C GLN A 159 -12.14 -0.97 9.10
N ARG A 160 -12.73 0.08 9.64
CA ARG A 160 -13.94 0.69 9.09
C ARG A 160 -13.55 1.56 7.91
N ILE A 161 -13.69 1.00 6.71
CA ILE A 161 -13.27 1.68 5.46
C ILE A 161 -14.12 2.91 5.15
N GLU A 162 -15.36 2.97 5.67
CA GLU A 162 -16.28 4.10 5.45
C GLU A 162 -15.71 5.40 6.03
N ASP A 163 -15.08 5.37 7.20
CA ASP A 163 -14.49 6.53 7.87
C ASP A 163 -13.30 7.08 7.04
N LEU A 164 -12.47 6.17 6.50
CA LEU A 164 -11.34 6.53 5.64
C LEU A 164 -11.82 7.11 4.31
N VAL A 165 -12.80 6.45 3.67
CA VAL A 165 -13.41 6.92 2.41
C VAL A 165 -14.07 8.28 2.62
N GLY A 166 -14.79 8.47 3.75
CA GLY A 166 -15.38 9.75 4.12
C GLY A 166 -14.36 10.88 4.30
N THR A 167 -13.22 10.57 4.93
CA THR A 167 -12.10 11.53 5.07
C THR A 167 -11.56 11.95 3.70
N LEU A 168 -11.30 10.98 2.83
CA LEU A 168 -10.81 11.26 1.48
C LEU A 168 -11.83 12.02 0.63
N ALA A 169 -13.12 11.70 0.77
CA ALA A 169 -14.19 12.42 0.09
C ALA A 169 -14.25 13.89 0.54
N ALA A 170 -14.06 14.15 1.84
CA ALA A 170 -13.97 15.53 2.35
C ALA A 170 -12.73 16.30 1.83
N TRP A 171 -11.70 15.60 1.38
CA TRP A 171 -10.53 16.18 0.70
C TRP A 171 -10.72 16.30 -0.82
N GLY A 172 -11.90 15.93 -1.35
CA GLY A 172 -12.24 16.01 -2.78
C GLY A 172 -11.81 14.78 -3.59
N TYR A 173 -11.50 13.66 -2.95
CA TYR A 173 -11.12 12.42 -3.62
C TYR A 173 -12.33 11.52 -3.89
N ARG A 174 -12.29 10.80 -5.03
CA ARG A 174 -13.24 9.74 -5.38
C ARG A 174 -12.51 8.42 -5.55
N GLY A 175 -13.09 7.35 -4.97
CA GLY A 175 -12.55 5.99 -5.02
C GLY A 175 -12.96 5.25 -6.29
N LYS A 176 -12.06 4.40 -6.79
CA LYS A 176 -12.30 3.46 -7.89
C LYS A 176 -11.66 2.11 -7.58
N VAL A 177 -12.30 1.03 -8.00
CA VAL A 177 -11.79 -0.35 -7.91
C VAL A 177 -11.60 -0.94 -9.29
N MET A 178 -10.73 -1.95 -9.40
CA MET A 178 -10.45 -2.63 -10.67
C MET A 178 -10.83 -4.12 -10.55
N PRO A 179 -12.12 -4.49 -10.65
CA PRO A 179 -12.53 -5.90 -10.54
C PRO A 179 -12.01 -6.76 -11.70
N GLU A 180 -11.85 -6.18 -12.87
CA GLU A 180 -11.27 -6.84 -14.03
C GLU A 180 -10.01 -6.08 -14.50
N ARG A 181 -10.12 -5.34 -15.60
CA ARG A 181 -9.03 -4.49 -16.16
C ARG A 181 -9.46 -3.05 -16.39
N SER A 182 -10.64 -2.68 -15.91
CA SER A 182 -11.22 -1.34 -15.98
C SER A 182 -11.56 -0.82 -14.59
N TRP A 183 -11.37 0.48 -14.40
CA TRP A 183 -11.71 1.14 -13.15
C TRP A 183 -13.22 1.42 -13.09
N LEU A 184 -13.87 0.95 -12.01
CA LEU A 184 -15.26 1.24 -11.68
C LEU A 184 -15.30 2.17 -10.46
N PRO A 185 -16.29 3.08 -10.37
CA PRO A 185 -16.50 3.87 -9.17
C PRO A 185 -16.73 2.98 -7.94
N LEU A 186 -16.12 3.34 -6.81
CA LEU A 186 -16.21 2.54 -5.58
C LEU A 186 -17.66 2.45 -5.05
N ASP A 187 -18.44 3.50 -5.22
CA ASP A 187 -19.84 3.57 -4.80
C ASP A 187 -20.79 2.66 -5.62
N THR A 188 -20.32 2.17 -6.77
CA THR A 188 -21.04 1.18 -7.58
C THR A 188 -20.62 -0.26 -7.31
N PHE A 189 -19.69 -0.48 -6.38
CA PHE A 189 -19.11 -1.79 -6.07
C PHE A 189 -19.18 -2.10 -4.57
N ASP A 190 -19.89 -3.16 -4.20
CA ASP A 190 -19.93 -3.62 -2.80
C ASP A 190 -18.63 -4.34 -2.42
N LEU A 191 -17.63 -3.53 -2.04
CA LEU A 191 -16.31 -4.03 -1.66
C LEU A 191 -16.40 -5.00 -0.46
N ALA A 192 -17.24 -4.69 0.52
CA ALA A 192 -17.38 -5.51 1.71
C ALA A 192 -18.01 -6.88 1.39
N ALA A 193 -19.06 -6.93 0.57
CA ALA A 193 -19.64 -8.20 0.12
C ALA A 193 -18.66 -9.00 -0.73
N HIS A 194 -17.92 -8.33 -1.63
CA HIS A 194 -16.89 -8.98 -2.44
C HIS A 194 -15.80 -9.60 -1.57
N GLN A 195 -15.26 -8.88 -0.58
CA GLN A 195 -14.21 -9.38 0.32
C GLN A 195 -14.71 -10.56 1.16
N ARG A 196 -15.93 -10.47 1.73
CA ARG A 196 -16.53 -11.61 2.45
C ARG A 196 -16.67 -12.86 1.60
N ALA A 197 -17.12 -12.71 0.36
CA ALA A 197 -17.31 -13.85 -0.55
C ALA A 197 -15.98 -14.47 -1.02
N ASN A 198 -14.90 -13.69 -1.06
CA ASN A 198 -13.61 -14.10 -1.63
C ASN A 198 -12.48 -14.20 -0.59
N THR A 199 -12.77 -14.20 0.71
CA THR A 199 -11.76 -14.31 1.80
C THR A 199 -10.82 -15.50 1.59
N HIS A 200 -11.33 -16.61 1.11
CA HIS A 200 -10.56 -17.81 0.78
C HIS A 200 -9.44 -17.57 -0.26
N VAL A 201 -9.59 -16.55 -1.12
CA VAL A 201 -8.55 -16.16 -2.10
C VAL A 201 -7.41 -15.40 -1.40
N ALA A 202 -7.76 -14.50 -0.45
CA ALA A 202 -6.77 -13.77 0.33
C ALA A 202 -5.89 -14.74 1.15
N GLU A 203 -6.46 -15.79 1.71
CA GLU A 203 -5.80 -16.78 2.58
C GLU A 203 -4.87 -17.75 1.82
N ARG A 204 -4.99 -17.88 0.50
CA ARG A 204 -4.21 -18.86 -0.29
C ARG A 204 -2.72 -18.56 -0.41
N GLY A 205 -2.27 -17.39 -0.01
CA GLY A 205 -0.89 -16.96 -0.25
C GLY A 205 -0.54 -16.81 -1.74
N LEU A 206 0.67 -16.34 -2.02
CA LEU A 206 1.12 -15.99 -3.38
C LEU A 206 1.03 -17.15 -4.39
N LEU A 207 1.49 -18.34 -4.00
CA LEU A 207 1.51 -19.49 -4.92
C LEU A 207 0.10 -19.98 -5.26
N GLY A 208 -0.81 -19.98 -4.29
CA GLY A 208 -2.22 -20.33 -4.51
C GLY A 208 -2.95 -19.35 -5.42
N ARG A 209 -2.66 -18.06 -5.31
CA ARG A 209 -3.19 -17.02 -6.22
C ARG A 209 -2.66 -17.17 -7.63
N LEU A 210 -1.38 -17.53 -7.80
CA LEU A 210 -0.79 -17.79 -9.12
C LEU A 210 -1.39 -18.99 -9.83
N ALA A 211 -1.80 -20.03 -9.09
CA ALA A 211 -2.42 -21.23 -9.65
C ALA A 211 -3.86 -20.97 -10.16
N ARG A 212 -4.53 -19.92 -9.66
CA ARG A 212 -5.91 -19.58 -10.02
C ARG A 212 -6.07 -18.07 -10.27
N PRO A 213 -5.44 -17.52 -11.32
CA PRO A 213 -5.39 -16.09 -11.57
C PRO A 213 -6.75 -15.46 -11.91
N ALA A 214 -7.75 -16.25 -12.24
CA ALA A 214 -9.11 -15.77 -12.50
C ALA A 214 -9.89 -15.42 -11.21
N GLU A 215 -9.51 -16.01 -10.07
CA GLU A 215 -10.13 -15.71 -8.79
C GLU A 215 -9.39 -14.52 -8.16
N ARG A 216 -10.10 -13.41 -7.96
CA ARG A 216 -9.51 -12.19 -7.44
C ARG A 216 -10.11 -11.81 -6.08
N TYR A 217 -9.23 -11.34 -5.22
CA TYR A 217 -9.59 -10.64 -3.99
C TYR A 217 -9.23 -9.16 -4.17
N ILE A 218 -10.23 -8.29 -4.16
CA ILE A 218 -10.05 -6.86 -4.40
C ILE A 218 -9.94 -6.17 -3.06
N ASN A 219 -8.81 -5.53 -2.82
CA ASN A 219 -8.49 -4.75 -1.63
C ASN A 219 -7.78 -3.42 -2.00
N LEU A 220 -7.30 -3.26 -3.23
CA LEU A 220 -6.68 -2.02 -3.67
C LEU A 220 -7.73 -1.07 -4.26
N VAL A 221 -7.82 0.12 -3.68
CA VAL A 221 -8.71 1.19 -4.13
C VAL A 221 -7.88 2.39 -4.55
N LEU A 222 -8.13 2.84 -5.77
CA LEU A 222 -7.53 4.04 -6.35
C LEU A 222 -8.36 5.26 -6.00
N PHE A 223 -7.76 6.28 -5.41
CA PHE A 223 -8.40 7.56 -5.14
C PHE A 223 -7.76 8.67 -5.98
N ARG A 224 -8.61 9.42 -6.65
CA ARG A 224 -8.23 10.60 -7.45
C ARG A 224 -9.01 11.81 -6.97
N ARG A 225 -8.34 12.95 -6.87
CA ARG A 225 -9.00 14.23 -6.61
C ARG A 225 -9.71 14.70 -7.87
N GLU A 226 -10.98 15.08 -7.73
CA GLU A 226 -11.84 15.60 -8.80
C GLU A 226 -12.06 17.11 -8.64
#